data_c23e144ccae847ebff687b6a85ae861e
#
_entry.id   c23e144ccae847ebff687b6a85ae861e
#
_cell.length_a   1.000
_cell.length_b   1.000
_cell.length_c   1.000
_cell.angle_alpha   90.00
_cell.angle_beta   90.00
_cell.angle_gamma   90.00
#
_symmetry.space_group_name_H-M   'P 1'
#
loop_
_entity.id
_entity.type
_entity.pdbx_description
1 polymer ?
#
loop_
_entity_poly.entity_id
_entity_poly.type
_entity_poly.pdbx_seq_one_letter_code
_entity_poly.pdbx_strand_id
1 'polypeptide(L)'
;LRMEEFPLARTEVQITASNDGDFFRAHCDDAQERIASRRMTFVYFFHREPIQFEGGELRLHDSTKIEDHPNSTGSYQTIVPQQNQIVFFPCSTLHEITPVQCQSREFADSRFTVNGWLHQ
;
A
#
# COMPACT_ATOMS: atom_id res chain seq x y z
N LEU A 1 0.47 14.91 4.80
CA LEU A 1 -0.57 14.68 3.79
C LEU A 1 -1.86 15.37 4.21
N ARG A 2 -2.36 16.24 3.37
CA ARG A 2 -3.64 16.90 3.59
C ARG A 2 -4.69 16.34 2.65
N MET A 3 -5.88 16.15 3.17
CA MET A 3 -7.06 15.76 2.39
C MET A 3 -8.24 16.66 2.76
N GLU A 4 -9.07 16.94 1.78
CA GLU A 4 -10.37 17.54 2.05
C GLU A 4 -11.29 16.52 2.71
N GLU A 5 -12.17 17.00 3.57
CA GLU A 5 -13.20 16.13 4.14
C GLU A 5 -14.12 15.62 3.05
N PHE A 6 -14.57 14.40 3.20
CA PHE A 6 -15.53 13.79 2.29
C PHE A 6 -16.50 12.89 3.05
N PRO A 7 -17.76 12.77 2.58
CA PRO A 7 -18.68 11.82 3.17
C PRO A 7 -18.29 10.40 2.80
N LEU A 8 -18.17 9.53 3.81
CA LEU A 8 -17.86 8.13 3.59
C LEU A 8 -19.09 7.40 3.05
N ALA A 9 -18.99 6.89 1.84
CA ALA A 9 -20.07 6.15 1.19
C ALA A 9 -19.87 4.63 1.30
N ARG A 10 -18.62 4.15 1.22
CA ARG A 10 -18.32 2.72 1.18
C ARG A 10 -16.89 2.45 1.65
N THR A 11 -16.68 1.29 2.26
CA THR A 11 -15.35 0.78 2.58
C THR A 11 -15.12 -0.55 1.86
N GLU A 12 -14.03 -0.63 1.09
CA GLU A 12 -13.54 -1.91 0.56
C GLU A 12 -12.45 -2.43 1.46
N VAL A 13 -12.42 -3.74 1.69
CA VAL A 13 -11.39 -4.37 2.52
C VAL A 13 -10.96 -5.67 1.85
N GLN A 14 -9.66 -5.92 1.84
CA GLN A 14 -9.10 -7.19 1.39
C GLN A 14 -7.96 -7.61 2.32
N ILE A 15 -7.69 -8.91 2.34
CA ILE A 15 -6.54 -9.49 3.05
C ILE A 15 -5.56 -9.96 2.01
N THR A 16 -4.30 -9.58 2.15
CA THR A 16 -3.24 -10.00 1.23
C THR A 16 -2.14 -10.75 1.98
N ALA A 17 -1.55 -11.71 1.29
CA ALA A 17 -0.35 -12.40 1.74
C ALA A 17 0.69 -12.28 0.64
N SER A 18 1.86 -11.75 0.98
CA SER A 18 2.98 -11.63 0.06
C SER A 18 4.13 -12.49 0.55
N ASN A 19 4.66 -13.34 -0.30
CA ASN A 19 5.75 -14.24 0.03
C ASN A 19 6.96 -13.97 -0.88
N ASP A 20 7.92 -14.88 -0.88
CA ASP A 20 9.22 -14.68 -1.53
C ASP A 20 9.08 -14.25 -2.99
N GLY A 21 9.65 -13.09 -3.34
CA GLY A 21 9.64 -12.52 -4.68
C GLY A 21 8.43 -11.64 -5.01
N ASP A 22 7.39 -11.63 -4.17
CA ASP A 22 6.20 -10.81 -4.42
C ASP A 22 6.49 -9.33 -4.24
N PHE A 23 5.94 -8.52 -5.13
CA PHE A 23 6.08 -7.07 -5.11
C PHE A 23 4.87 -6.42 -5.79
N PHE A 24 4.76 -5.11 -5.66
CA PHE A 24 3.74 -4.35 -6.37
C PHE A 24 4.40 -3.09 -6.97
N ARG A 25 4.26 -2.92 -8.28
CA ARG A 25 4.82 -1.77 -8.99
C ARG A 25 4.17 -0.47 -8.55
N ALA A 26 4.89 0.64 -8.71
CA ALA A 26 4.38 1.96 -8.40
C ALA A 26 3.07 2.23 -9.15
N HIS A 27 2.04 2.62 -8.39
CA HIS A 27 0.69 2.88 -8.91
C HIS A 27 -0.06 3.82 -7.97
N CYS A 28 -1.19 4.32 -8.46
CA CYS A 28 -2.17 5.05 -7.66
C CYS A 28 -3.46 4.25 -7.57
N ASP A 29 -4.14 4.33 -6.43
CA ASP A 29 -5.34 3.51 -6.18
C ASP A 29 -6.61 4.09 -6.80
N ASP A 30 -6.57 5.32 -7.29
CA ASP A 30 -7.70 6.00 -7.93
C ASP A 30 -7.53 6.20 -9.44
N ALA A 31 -6.54 5.55 -10.06
CA ALA A 31 -6.12 5.83 -11.43
C ALA A 31 -7.11 5.36 -12.52
N GLN A 32 -8.08 4.51 -12.19
CA GLN A 32 -9.09 4.00 -13.13
C GLN A 32 -10.46 4.57 -12.79
N GLU A 33 -11.27 4.83 -13.81
CA GLU A 33 -12.59 5.43 -13.65
C GLU A 33 -13.48 4.65 -12.66
N ARG A 34 -13.52 3.32 -12.75
CA ARG A 34 -14.33 2.47 -11.85
C ARG A 34 -13.92 2.56 -10.38
N ILE A 35 -12.73 3.07 -10.09
CA ILE A 35 -12.20 3.21 -8.74
C ILE A 35 -11.92 4.67 -8.37
N ALA A 36 -12.41 5.61 -9.19
CA ALA A 36 -12.20 7.05 -8.96
C ALA A 36 -12.88 7.55 -7.69
N SER A 37 -13.86 6.82 -7.14
CA SER A 37 -14.49 7.15 -5.86
C SER A 37 -13.63 6.80 -4.64
N ARG A 38 -12.53 6.08 -4.82
CA ARG A 38 -11.56 5.81 -3.75
C ARG A 38 -10.87 7.08 -3.32
N ARG A 39 -10.89 7.39 -2.04
CA ARG A 39 -10.31 8.62 -1.50
C ARG A 39 -9.11 8.36 -0.60
N MET A 40 -9.19 7.39 0.26
CA MET A 40 -8.13 7.08 1.20
C MET A 40 -7.83 5.58 1.20
N THR A 41 -6.55 5.26 1.14
CA THR A 41 -6.05 3.90 1.27
C THR A 41 -5.60 3.69 2.71
N PHE A 42 -5.87 2.50 3.24
CA PHE A 42 -5.28 2.08 4.51
C PHE A 42 -4.60 0.73 4.34
N VAL A 43 -3.52 0.52 5.08
CA VAL A 43 -2.77 -0.72 5.12
C VAL A 43 -2.48 -1.05 6.57
N TYR A 44 -3.01 -2.17 7.03
CA TYR A 44 -2.72 -2.72 8.35
C TYR A 44 -1.79 -3.91 8.18
N PHE A 45 -0.63 -3.87 8.86
CA PHE A 45 0.39 -4.90 8.76
C PHE A 45 0.29 -5.89 9.92
N PHE A 46 0.40 -7.17 9.61
CA PHE A 46 0.55 -8.19 10.62
C PHE A 46 1.39 -9.35 10.08
N HIS A 47 2.04 -10.05 10.96
CA HIS A 47 2.88 -11.18 10.61
C HIS A 47 3.15 -12.04 11.85
N ARG A 48 3.65 -13.23 11.58
CA ARG A 48 4.13 -14.13 12.63
C ARG A 48 5.32 -13.50 13.37
N GLU A 49 5.38 -13.72 14.67
CA GLU A 49 6.51 -13.32 15.49
C GLU A 49 7.37 -14.54 15.85
N PRO A 50 8.68 -14.48 15.73
CA PRO A 50 9.48 -13.38 15.17
C PRO A 50 9.28 -13.27 13.65
N ILE A 51 9.52 -12.08 13.10
CA ILE A 51 9.38 -11.82 11.67
C ILE A 51 10.29 -12.73 10.84
N GLN A 52 9.75 -13.36 9.80
CA GLN A 52 10.43 -14.33 8.97
C GLN A 52 10.63 -13.85 7.52
N PHE A 53 10.43 -12.58 7.24
CA PHE A 53 10.67 -11.99 5.92
C PHE A 53 11.43 -10.68 6.05
N GLU A 54 12.06 -10.28 4.95
CA GLU A 54 12.68 -8.98 4.76
C GLU A 54 12.05 -8.32 3.52
N GLY A 55 12.29 -7.02 3.33
CA GLY A 55 11.70 -6.30 2.22
C GLY A 55 10.20 -6.09 2.40
N GLY A 56 9.46 -6.05 1.30
CA GLY A 56 8.04 -5.78 1.35
C GLY A 56 7.71 -4.40 1.91
N GLU A 57 8.61 -3.45 1.74
CA GLU A 57 8.47 -2.10 2.25
C GLU A 57 7.50 -1.31 1.39
N LEU A 58 6.66 -0.53 2.03
CA LEU A 58 5.76 0.40 1.36
C LEU A 58 6.49 1.71 1.11
N ARG A 59 6.62 2.11 -0.14
CA ARG A 59 7.19 3.39 -0.53
C ARG A 59 6.10 4.32 -1.02
N LEU A 60 5.97 5.46 -0.35
CA LEU A 60 5.05 6.53 -0.72
C LEU A 60 5.86 7.60 -1.44
N HIS A 61 5.62 7.76 -2.72
CA HIS A 61 6.39 8.69 -3.56
C HIS A 61 5.81 10.08 -3.55
N ASP A 62 6.69 11.08 -3.52
CA ASP A 62 6.34 12.41 -3.99
C ASP A 62 6.18 12.32 -5.50
N SER A 63 5.09 12.82 -6.03
CA SER A 63 4.79 12.68 -7.44
C SER A 63 4.34 13.98 -8.07
N THR A 64 4.63 14.09 -9.37
CA THR A 64 4.08 15.12 -10.25
C THR A 64 3.23 14.44 -11.31
N LYS A 65 2.27 15.16 -11.89
CA LYS A 65 1.49 14.66 -13.01
C LYS A 65 2.12 15.12 -14.32
N ILE A 66 2.37 14.16 -15.21
CA ILE A 66 2.78 14.41 -16.59
C ILE A 66 1.70 13.81 -17.47
N GLU A 67 1.02 14.64 -18.28
CA GLU A 67 -0.08 14.21 -19.16
C GLU A 67 -1.15 13.42 -18.40
N ASP A 68 -1.55 13.89 -17.20
CA ASP A 68 -2.50 13.26 -16.28
C ASP A 68 -2.06 11.91 -15.71
N HIS A 69 -0.81 11.52 -15.93
CA HIS A 69 -0.24 10.32 -15.31
C HIS A 69 0.68 10.70 -14.14
N PRO A 70 0.52 10.05 -12.99
CA PRO A 70 1.42 10.29 -11.86
C PRO A 70 2.82 9.77 -12.18
N ASN A 71 3.83 10.55 -11.80
CA ASN A 71 5.22 10.18 -11.97
C ASN A 71 6.01 10.57 -10.73
N SER A 72 6.92 9.70 -10.27
CA SER A 72 7.74 9.98 -9.10
C SER A 72 8.74 11.10 -9.39
N THR A 73 8.94 11.99 -8.41
CA THR A 73 10.01 12.98 -8.44
C THR A 73 11.37 12.40 -8.05
N GLY A 74 11.41 11.12 -7.65
CA GLY A 74 12.59 10.45 -7.11
C GLY A 74 12.68 10.49 -5.60
N SER A 75 11.84 11.30 -4.94
CA SER A 75 11.72 11.31 -3.47
C SER A 75 10.61 10.40 -3.01
N TYR A 76 10.85 9.66 -1.94
CA TYR A 76 9.84 8.82 -1.33
C TYR A 76 10.08 8.63 0.16
N GLN A 77 9.01 8.28 0.86
CA GLN A 77 9.05 7.87 2.25
C GLN A 77 8.90 6.35 2.30
N THR A 78 9.76 5.68 3.06
CA THR A 78 9.72 4.22 3.22
C THR A 78 9.06 3.86 4.54
N ILE A 79 8.10 2.94 4.47
CA ILE A 79 7.42 2.39 5.65
C ILE A 79 7.78 0.90 5.71
N VAL A 80 8.55 0.52 6.72
CA VAL A 80 8.90 -0.88 6.99
C VAL A 80 7.72 -1.54 7.70
N PRO A 81 7.25 -2.72 7.24
CA PRO A 81 6.16 -3.41 7.91
C PRO A 81 6.48 -3.71 9.37
N GLN A 82 5.59 -3.30 10.26
CA GLN A 82 5.68 -3.58 11.69
C GLN A 82 4.39 -4.25 12.15
N GLN A 83 4.54 -5.18 13.07
CA GLN A 83 3.39 -5.87 13.65
C GLN A 83 2.39 -4.89 14.25
N ASN A 84 1.11 -5.06 13.88
CA ASN A 84 0.01 -4.27 14.43
C ASN A 84 0.12 -2.76 14.15
N GLN A 85 0.62 -2.39 12.96
CA GLN A 85 0.73 -1.01 12.49
C GLN A 85 -0.29 -0.75 11.39
N ILE A 86 -0.96 0.38 11.43
CA ILE A 86 -1.81 0.83 10.34
C ILE A 86 -1.28 2.14 9.75
N VAL A 87 -1.35 2.25 8.44
CA VAL A 87 -0.93 3.43 7.68
C VAL A 87 -2.08 3.89 6.81
N PHE A 88 -2.31 5.19 6.76
CA PHE A 88 -3.32 5.81 5.90
C PHE A 88 -2.64 6.77 4.92
N PHE A 89 -3.08 6.77 3.68
CA PHE A 89 -2.62 7.76 2.70
C PHE A 89 -3.69 8.00 1.62
N PRO A 90 -3.68 9.18 0.97
CA PRO A 90 -4.62 9.45 -0.12
C PRO A 90 -4.46 8.46 -1.27
N CYS A 91 -5.56 8.05 -1.88
CA CYS A 91 -5.52 7.12 -3.02
C CYS A 91 -4.78 7.68 -4.24
N SER A 92 -4.63 9.00 -4.32
CA SER A 92 -3.84 9.66 -5.36
C SER A 92 -2.33 9.51 -5.19
N THR A 93 -1.89 9.01 -4.04
CA THR A 93 -0.45 8.82 -3.75
C THR A 93 0.13 7.70 -4.61
N LEU A 94 1.18 8.02 -5.37
CA LEU A 94 1.96 7.01 -6.08
C LEU A 94 2.73 6.19 -5.05
N HIS A 95 2.52 4.89 -5.05
CA HIS A 95 3.14 4.01 -4.06
C HIS A 95 3.50 2.66 -4.66
N GLU A 96 4.44 1.99 -4.02
CA GLU A 96 4.90 0.67 -4.42
C GLU A 96 5.20 -0.19 -3.22
N ILE A 97 5.24 -1.50 -3.44
CA ILE A 97 5.71 -2.48 -2.46
C ILE A 97 6.98 -3.10 -3.01
N THR A 98 8.09 -2.98 -2.27
CA THR A 98 9.35 -3.59 -2.66
C THR A 98 9.30 -5.11 -2.56
N PRO A 99 10.15 -5.84 -3.29
CA PRO A 99 10.12 -7.31 -3.24
C PRO A 99 10.29 -7.86 -1.83
N VAL A 100 9.47 -8.85 -1.50
CA VAL A 100 9.55 -9.60 -0.26
C VAL A 100 10.63 -10.67 -0.41
N GLN A 101 11.43 -10.85 0.63
CA GLN A 101 12.40 -11.94 0.75
C GLN A 101 11.96 -12.84 1.90
N CYS A 102 11.48 -14.02 1.60
CA CYS A 102 11.01 -14.99 2.59
C CYS A 102 11.72 -16.31 2.37
N GLN A 103 12.77 -16.55 3.11
CA GLN A 103 13.65 -17.69 2.90
C GLN A 103 12.93 -19.04 3.08
N SER A 104 12.04 -19.14 4.05
CA SER A 104 11.28 -20.37 4.30
C SER A 104 10.25 -20.67 3.21
N ARG A 105 9.72 -19.64 2.53
CA ARG A 105 8.61 -19.70 1.59
C ARG A 105 7.33 -20.28 2.18
N GLU A 106 7.28 -20.44 3.49
CA GLU A 106 6.08 -20.93 4.18
C GLU A 106 5.01 -19.86 4.19
N PHE A 107 3.76 -20.24 3.95
CA PHE A 107 2.65 -19.30 3.96
C PHE A 107 2.56 -18.53 5.29
N ALA A 108 2.74 -19.23 6.42
CA ALA A 108 2.66 -18.64 7.75
C ALA A 108 3.72 -17.56 8.01
N ASP A 109 4.80 -17.55 7.23
CA ASP A 109 5.90 -16.61 7.34
C ASP A 109 5.75 -15.41 6.41
N SER A 110 4.62 -15.29 5.72
CA SER A 110 4.34 -14.22 4.76
C SER A 110 4.22 -12.86 5.42
N ARG A 111 4.37 -11.85 4.59
CA ARG A 111 3.96 -10.48 4.89
C ARG A 111 2.45 -10.39 4.66
N PHE A 112 1.69 -10.18 5.73
CA PHE A 112 0.24 -10.07 5.64
C PHE A 112 -0.20 -8.63 5.79
N THR A 113 -1.24 -8.25 5.07
CA THR A 113 -1.93 -6.98 5.29
C THR A 113 -3.44 -7.18 5.28
N VAL A 114 -4.12 -6.36 6.08
CA VAL A 114 -5.52 -6.02 5.84
C VAL A 114 -5.47 -4.63 5.24
N ASN A 115 -5.85 -4.49 3.99
CA ASN A 115 -5.80 -3.20 3.32
C ASN A 115 -7.11 -2.92 2.62
N GLY A 116 -7.34 -1.67 2.32
CA GLY A 116 -8.57 -1.28 1.69
C GLY A 116 -8.65 0.19 1.38
N TRP A 117 -9.85 0.59 1.01
CA TRP A 117 -10.10 1.93 0.50
C TRP A 117 -11.40 2.48 1.07
N LEU A 118 -11.33 3.76 1.45
CA LEU A 118 -12.49 4.53 1.85
C LEU A 118 -12.98 5.30 0.63
N HIS A 119 -14.25 5.11 0.30
CA HIS A 119 -14.88 5.72 -0.86
C HIS A 119 -15.73 6.93 -0.47
N GLN A 120 -15.74 7.88 -1.37
CA GLN A 120 -16.66 9.01 -1.34
C GLN A 120 -18.05 8.60 -1.80
#